data_a0d42004ea796e1a5cb787e377514859
#
_entry.id   a0d42004ea796e1a5cb787e377514859
#
_cell.length_a   1.000
_cell.length_b   1.000
_cell.length_c   1.000
_cell.angle_alpha   90.00
_cell.angle_beta   90.00
_cell.angle_gamma   90.00
#
_symmetry.space_group_name_H-M   'P 1'
#
loop_
_entity.id
_entity.type
_entity.pdbx_description
1 polymer ?
#
loop_
_entity_poly.entity_id
_entity_poly.type
_entity_poly.pdbx_seq_one_letter_code
_entity_poly.pdbx_strand_id
1 'polypeptide(L)'
;MIRHAATRILCLNARYLNQDLVRALHFIPNNSSYVRGRYHRKGIIMPRRKANTDGGAEDEPAKKVAKETAPEETATGEEETKEEVYTTEKKSETGEAYNLKISAWNIGGMKAWIKKGGVDYVVKESPDIFLAQETKIDANKPPPEADIEGYHVTYNAAEKAGYSGVAVYSKKKPLSVTKGMGVEEHDKEGRLITAEFDSFYFVGVYVPNSGRKLVRLDYREQWDKDFLKYLKKLDEKKPVILCGDMNVAHEEIDLKNPKSNRNKTPGFSDREREGFSNLLDEGFVDSFRHLYPDRKDAYSFWTYMGNCRAKNVGWRLDYAVVSKALVPKLCDHAMRTQTFGSDHCPIVVYLAM
;
A
#
# COMPACT_ATOMS: atom_id res chain seq x y z
N MET A 1 -25.49 64.53 14.82
CA MET A 1 -24.61 65.62 14.35
C MET A 1 -23.32 64.97 13.81
N ILE A 2 -23.23 65.08 12.50
CA ILE A 2 -22.05 65.47 11.70
C ILE A 2 -20.99 64.42 11.55
N ARG A 3 -20.97 63.67 10.39
CA ARG A 3 -20.39 63.89 9.06
C ARG A 3 -18.90 63.52 9.00
N HIS A 4 -18.64 62.51 8.18
CA HIS A 4 -17.94 62.53 6.88
C HIS A 4 -16.44 62.72 6.95
N ALA A 5 -15.68 61.79 6.40
CA ALA A 5 -14.94 62.04 5.17
C ALA A 5 -14.31 60.72 4.63
N ALA A 6 -14.68 60.42 3.42
CA ALA A 6 -13.98 59.56 2.47
C ALA A 6 -12.88 60.38 1.76
N THR A 7 -11.82 59.71 1.27
CA THR A 7 -11.02 60.09 0.08
C THR A 7 -9.89 59.06 -0.02
N ARG A 8 -9.88 58.11 -1.02
CA ARG A 8 -9.27 58.18 -2.35
C ARG A 8 -7.82 58.69 -2.36
N ILE A 9 -6.97 57.89 -2.99
CA ILE A 9 -5.93 58.21 -4.00
C ILE A 9 -5.18 56.90 -4.25
N LEU A 10 -5.37 56.23 -5.37
CA LEU A 10 -4.83 56.37 -6.73
C LEU A 10 -3.42 55.79 -6.91
N CYS A 11 -3.42 54.80 -7.80
CA CYS A 11 -2.41 54.33 -8.75
C CYS A 11 -1.17 55.20 -8.99
N LEU A 12 -0.03 54.55 -9.17
CA LEU A 12 1.01 54.86 -10.17
C LEU A 12 2.00 53.69 -10.19
N ASN A 13 1.99 52.83 -11.23
CA ASN A 13 2.83 52.90 -12.44
C ASN A 13 4.34 52.90 -12.18
N ALA A 14 5.03 51.88 -12.59
CA ALA A 14 5.68 51.71 -13.88
C ALA A 14 7.11 51.20 -13.78
N ARG A 15 7.36 50.16 -14.49
CA ARG A 15 8.52 49.93 -15.38
C ARG A 15 9.92 50.26 -14.83
N TYR A 16 10.72 49.21 -14.67
CA TYR A 16 12.08 49.24 -15.19
C TYR A 16 12.41 47.86 -15.79
N LEU A 17 12.47 47.85 -17.10
CA LEU A 17 13.17 46.88 -17.93
C LEU A 17 14.67 47.13 -17.70
N ASN A 18 15.42 46.05 -17.46
CA ASN A 18 16.82 46.06 -17.82
C ASN A 18 17.10 44.86 -18.75
N GLN A 19 17.29 45.22 -20.02
CA GLN A 19 17.89 44.41 -21.05
C GLN A 19 19.37 44.31 -20.74
N ASP A 20 19.85 43.09 -20.53
CA ASP A 20 21.21 42.68 -20.89
C ASP A 20 21.34 41.19 -20.59
N LEU A 21 21.23 40.38 -21.64
CA LEU A 21 21.89 39.08 -21.84
C LEU A 21 21.37 38.35 -23.07
N VAL A 22 21.53 39.03 -24.21
CA VAL A 22 21.60 38.36 -25.50
C VAL A 22 23.05 38.50 -25.96
N ARG A 23 23.86 37.46 -25.81
CA ARG A 23 25.06 37.14 -26.60
C ARG A 23 25.84 36.00 -25.95
N ALA A 24 25.60 34.76 -26.42
CA ALA A 24 26.65 33.74 -26.62
C ALA A 24 26.02 32.51 -27.31
N LEU A 25 25.64 32.70 -28.56
CA LEU A 25 25.59 31.63 -29.54
C LEU A 25 26.93 31.65 -30.29
N HIS A 26 27.40 30.49 -30.65
CA HIS A 26 28.49 30.11 -31.52
C HIS A 26 29.70 29.51 -30.79
N PHE A 27 29.73 28.17 -30.80
CA PHE A 27 30.79 27.39 -31.41
C PHE A 27 30.44 25.89 -31.33
N ILE A 28 30.06 25.32 -32.45
CA ILE A 28 30.14 23.89 -32.77
C ILE A 28 31.42 23.72 -33.59
N PRO A 29 32.18 22.66 -33.36
CA PRO A 29 32.71 21.94 -34.50
C PRO A 29 32.27 20.47 -34.51
N ASN A 30 31.63 20.11 -35.62
CA ASN A 30 31.54 18.76 -36.15
C ASN A 30 32.92 18.09 -36.24
N ASN A 31 33.05 16.87 -35.75
CA ASN A 31 33.93 15.92 -36.40
C ASN A 31 33.36 14.50 -36.29
N SER A 32 32.95 14.01 -37.43
CA SER A 32 32.62 12.63 -37.71
C SER A 32 33.88 11.82 -37.85
N SER A 33 33.97 10.66 -37.22
CA SER A 33 34.73 9.56 -37.79
C SER A 33 34.15 8.21 -37.33
N TYR A 34 33.61 7.52 -38.31
CA TYR A 34 33.18 6.14 -38.30
C TYR A 34 34.35 5.23 -37.97
N VAL A 35 34.20 4.33 -36.97
CA VAL A 35 34.93 3.08 -36.92
C VAL A 35 33.94 1.94 -36.68
N ARG A 36 33.69 1.18 -37.73
CA ARG A 36 33.01 -0.13 -37.68
C ARG A 36 34.00 -1.16 -37.12
N GLY A 37 33.78 -1.58 -35.86
CA GLY A 37 34.40 -2.77 -35.30
C GLY A 37 33.49 -3.99 -35.44
N ARG A 38 33.80 -4.91 -36.34
CA ARG A 38 33.21 -6.26 -36.42
C ARG A 38 33.74 -7.09 -35.24
N TYR A 39 32.87 -7.53 -34.34
CA TYR A 39 33.20 -8.58 -33.41
C TYR A 39 32.69 -9.93 -33.89
N HIS A 40 33.62 -10.82 -34.17
CA HIS A 40 33.41 -12.24 -34.48
C HIS A 40 32.81 -12.96 -33.24
N ARG A 41 31.69 -13.65 -33.46
CA ARG A 41 31.19 -14.68 -32.55
C ARG A 41 32.13 -15.89 -32.61
N LYS A 42 32.90 -16.14 -31.54
CA LYS A 42 33.48 -17.45 -31.28
C LYS A 42 32.51 -18.27 -30.43
N GLY A 43 31.97 -19.34 -31.04
CA GLY A 43 31.15 -20.31 -30.34
C GLY A 43 31.98 -21.13 -29.36
N ILE A 44 31.53 -21.24 -28.15
CA ILE A 44 32.07 -22.17 -27.16
C ILE A 44 31.22 -23.44 -27.24
N ILE A 45 31.85 -24.50 -27.74
CA ILE A 45 31.33 -25.87 -27.79
C ILE A 45 31.53 -26.49 -26.40
N MET A 46 30.45 -26.85 -25.73
CA MET A 46 30.54 -27.69 -24.53
C MET A 46 30.58 -29.20 -24.93
N PRO A 47 31.40 -30.00 -24.28
CA PRO A 47 31.53 -31.41 -24.66
C PRO A 47 30.36 -32.26 -24.14
N ARG A 48 29.83 -33.11 -25.03
CA ARG A 48 28.87 -34.19 -24.74
C ARG A 48 29.53 -35.23 -23.84
N ARG A 49 28.89 -35.54 -22.71
CA ARG A 49 29.23 -36.78 -21.95
C ARG A 49 28.66 -38.00 -22.65
N LYS A 50 29.55 -38.96 -22.88
CA LYS A 50 29.26 -40.28 -23.44
C LYS A 50 28.42 -41.12 -22.48
N ALA A 51 27.42 -41.79 -23.04
CA ALA A 51 26.70 -42.88 -22.38
C ALA A 51 27.57 -44.13 -22.41
N ASN A 52 27.69 -44.79 -21.27
CA ASN A 52 28.18 -46.18 -21.22
C ASN A 52 26.95 -47.09 -21.23
N THR A 53 26.95 -47.95 -22.24
CA THR A 53 26.15 -49.19 -22.32
C THR A 53 26.93 -50.30 -21.61
N ASP A 54 26.25 -51.04 -20.74
CA ASP A 54 26.39 -52.52 -20.71
C ASP A 54 25.45 -53.15 -19.66
N GLY A 55 24.85 -54.26 -20.07
CA GLY A 55 24.51 -55.37 -19.23
C GLY A 55 23.01 -55.65 -19.08
N GLY A 56 22.51 -56.54 -19.95
CA GLY A 56 21.17 -57.05 -19.98
C GLY A 56 20.82 -57.97 -18.83
N ALA A 57 19.52 -58.16 -18.64
CA ALA A 57 18.88 -59.41 -18.26
C ALA A 57 17.37 -59.33 -18.60
N GLU A 58 16.92 -60.31 -19.32
CA GLU A 58 15.54 -60.61 -19.68
C GLU A 58 14.75 -60.90 -18.42
N ASP A 59 13.45 -60.50 -18.39
CA ASP A 59 12.39 -61.36 -17.91
C ASP A 59 10.97 -60.80 -18.20
N GLU A 60 10.07 -61.74 -18.35
CA GLU A 60 8.79 -61.82 -19.00
C GLU A 60 7.62 -60.97 -18.44
N PRO A 61 6.46 -60.95 -19.11
CA PRO A 61 5.40 -59.95 -18.91
C PRO A 61 4.40 -60.33 -17.81
N ALA A 62 4.16 -59.40 -16.87
CA ALA A 62 3.11 -59.56 -15.86
C ALA A 62 1.76 -59.02 -16.35
N LYS A 63 0.77 -59.84 -16.14
CA LYS A 63 -0.67 -59.80 -16.47
C LYS A 63 -1.35 -58.45 -16.20
N LYS A 64 -2.23 -58.05 -17.12
CA LYS A 64 -3.28 -57.05 -16.94
C LYS A 64 -4.22 -57.47 -15.81
N VAL A 65 -4.31 -56.65 -14.76
CA VAL A 65 -5.38 -56.71 -13.76
C VAL A 65 -6.39 -55.63 -14.12
N ALA A 66 -7.65 -56.04 -14.24
CA ALA A 66 -8.78 -55.18 -14.56
C ALA A 66 -8.99 -54.11 -13.48
N LYS A 67 -9.23 -52.91 -13.95
CA LYS A 67 -9.55 -51.74 -13.13
C LYS A 67 -11.06 -51.82 -12.80
N GLU A 68 -11.41 -52.15 -11.57
CA GLU A 68 -12.75 -51.95 -11.04
C GLU A 68 -13.02 -50.45 -10.92
N THR A 69 -14.07 -50.02 -11.55
CA THR A 69 -14.61 -48.66 -11.45
C THR A 69 -15.37 -48.54 -10.15
N ALA A 70 -14.81 -47.72 -9.24
CA ALA A 70 -15.56 -47.24 -8.09
C ALA A 70 -16.58 -46.16 -8.54
N PRO A 71 -17.76 -46.07 -7.89
CA PRO A 71 -18.78 -45.12 -8.30
C PRO A 71 -18.35 -43.67 -8.04
N GLU A 72 -18.55 -42.80 -9.04
CA GLU A 72 -18.46 -41.34 -8.91
C GLU A 72 -19.53 -40.88 -7.91
N GLU A 73 -19.12 -40.53 -6.69
CA GLU A 73 -19.92 -39.69 -5.82
C GLU A 73 -19.88 -38.29 -6.40
N THR A 74 -20.96 -37.88 -7.03
CA THR A 74 -21.25 -36.49 -7.36
C THR A 74 -21.51 -35.72 -6.07
N ALA A 75 -20.45 -35.16 -5.49
CA ALA A 75 -20.59 -34.14 -4.46
C ALA A 75 -21.03 -32.84 -5.13
N THR A 76 -22.34 -32.66 -5.27
CA THR A 76 -22.96 -31.35 -5.46
C THR A 76 -22.91 -30.61 -4.14
N GLY A 77 -21.74 -30.13 -3.77
CA GLY A 77 -21.60 -29.11 -2.74
C GLY A 77 -21.91 -27.78 -3.39
N GLU A 78 -23.13 -27.30 -3.23
CA GLU A 78 -23.45 -25.88 -3.39
C GLU A 78 -22.61 -25.13 -2.36
N GLU A 79 -21.42 -24.60 -2.77
CA GLU A 79 -20.77 -23.54 -2.02
C GLU A 79 -21.72 -22.33 -2.08
N GLU A 80 -22.51 -22.13 -1.03
CA GLU A 80 -23.16 -20.85 -0.76
C GLU A 80 -22.06 -19.79 -0.80
N THR A 81 -21.97 -19.06 -1.90
CA THR A 81 -21.18 -17.83 -1.99
C THR A 81 -21.82 -16.84 -1.04
N LYS A 82 -21.32 -16.80 0.21
CA LYS A 82 -21.73 -15.78 1.17
C LYS A 82 -21.45 -14.42 0.53
N GLU A 83 -22.50 -13.72 0.20
CA GLU A 83 -22.41 -12.36 -0.34
C GLU A 83 -21.60 -11.50 0.64
N GLU A 84 -20.58 -10.81 0.16
CA GLU A 84 -19.67 -10.03 1.01
C GLU A 84 -20.45 -8.83 1.56
N VAL A 85 -20.59 -8.75 2.88
CA VAL A 85 -21.33 -7.68 3.54
C VAL A 85 -20.42 -6.46 3.67
N TYR A 86 -20.77 -5.37 2.99
CA TYR A 86 -20.00 -4.12 2.96
C TYR A 86 -20.38 -3.13 4.08
N THR A 87 -21.13 -3.55 5.09
CA THR A 87 -21.56 -2.77 6.25
C THR A 87 -21.27 -3.50 7.55
N THR A 88 -21.50 -2.86 8.69
CA THR A 88 -21.48 -3.49 10.00
C THR A 88 -22.66 -3.01 10.86
N GLU A 89 -23.23 -3.91 11.65
CA GLU A 89 -24.23 -3.59 12.67
C GLU A 89 -23.59 -3.27 14.04
N LYS A 90 -22.26 -3.40 14.14
CA LYS A 90 -21.54 -3.11 15.37
C LYS A 90 -21.53 -1.63 15.66
N LYS A 91 -21.57 -1.32 16.92
CA LYS A 91 -21.61 0.04 17.46
C LYS A 91 -20.34 0.35 18.22
N SER A 92 -20.06 1.63 18.39
CA SER A 92 -18.99 2.15 19.23
C SER A 92 -19.21 1.76 20.71
N GLU A 93 -18.21 1.99 21.56
CA GLU A 93 -18.35 1.81 23.03
C GLU A 93 -19.47 2.67 23.61
N THR A 94 -19.79 3.80 22.97
CA THR A 94 -20.87 4.69 23.37
C THR A 94 -22.24 4.27 22.80
N GLY A 95 -22.31 3.17 22.07
CA GLY A 95 -23.56 2.65 21.49
C GLY A 95 -24.01 3.32 20.19
N GLU A 96 -23.15 4.14 19.57
CA GLU A 96 -23.42 4.86 18.31
C GLU A 96 -23.10 4.00 17.11
N ALA A 97 -23.92 4.08 16.06
CA ALA A 97 -23.63 3.49 14.76
C ALA A 97 -22.53 4.29 14.05
N TYR A 98 -21.73 3.60 13.20
CA TYR A 98 -20.71 4.29 12.43
C TYR A 98 -21.32 5.32 11.46
N ASN A 99 -20.59 6.40 11.25
CA ASN A 99 -20.87 7.44 10.26
C ASN A 99 -19.63 7.81 9.44
N LEU A 100 -18.50 7.13 9.72
CA LEU A 100 -17.27 7.24 8.94
C LEU A 100 -16.74 5.85 8.61
N LYS A 101 -16.59 5.55 7.32
CA LYS A 101 -16.04 4.31 6.79
C LYS A 101 -14.77 4.60 6.00
N ILE A 102 -13.66 4.00 6.39
CA ILE A 102 -12.36 4.17 5.74
C ILE A 102 -11.89 2.81 5.22
N SER A 103 -11.49 2.74 3.96
CA SER A 103 -10.87 1.55 3.39
C SER A 103 -9.45 1.85 2.91
N ALA A 104 -8.53 0.89 3.11
CA ALA A 104 -7.17 0.97 2.61
C ALA A 104 -6.77 -0.32 1.90
N TRP A 105 -6.08 -0.20 0.76
CA TRP A 105 -5.66 -1.34 -0.04
C TRP A 105 -4.32 -1.09 -0.72
N ASN A 106 -3.31 -1.91 -0.45
CA ASN A 106 -2.13 -1.98 -1.29
C ASN A 106 -2.49 -2.66 -2.61
N ILE A 107 -2.55 -1.88 -3.68
CA ILE A 107 -3.09 -2.30 -4.98
C ILE A 107 -2.04 -2.90 -5.91
N GLY A 108 -0.76 -2.90 -5.52
CA GLY A 108 0.33 -3.48 -6.30
C GLY A 108 0.57 -2.86 -7.68
N GLY A 109 -0.10 -1.73 -7.99
CA GLY A 109 0.01 -0.99 -9.25
C GLY A 109 -1.34 -0.63 -9.85
N MET A 110 -1.61 0.68 -9.96
CA MET A 110 -2.91 1.26 -10.38
C MET A 110 -3.43 0.67 -11.69
N LYS A 111 -2.60 0.62 -12.73
CA LYS A 111 -3.05 0.13 -14.05
C LYS A 111 -3.48 -1.33 -14.04
N ALA A 112 -2.79 -2.17 -13.29
CA ALA A 112 -3.13 -3.59 -13.16
C ALA A 112 -4.38 -3.78 -12.29
N TRP A 113 -4.49 -3.00 -11.22
CA TRP A 113 -5.60 -3.02 -10.30
C TRP A 113 -6.93 -2.60 -10.98
N ILE A 114 -6.92 -1.53 -11.80
CA ILE A 114 -8.07 -1.09 -12.60
C ILE A 114 -8.55 -2.24 -13.51
N LYS A 115 -7.63 -2.86 -14.26
CA LYS A 115 -7.96 -3.98 -15.17
C LYS A 115 -8.56 -5.20 -14.47
N LYS A 116 -8.34 -5.34 -13.17
CA LYS A 116 -8.85 -6.45 -12.34
C LYS A 116 -10.13 -6.07 -11.57
N GLY A 117 -10.78 -4.96 -11.90
CA GLY A 117 -12.03 -4.54 -11.27
C GLY A 117 -11.85 -3.84 -9.93
N GLY A 118 -10.66 -3.27 -9.68
CA GLY A 118 -10.40 -2.60 -8.41
C GLY A 118 -11.28 -1.35 -8.17
N VAL A 119 -11.62 -0.64 -9.24
CA VAL A 119 -12.57 0.50 -9.16
C VAL A 119 -13.96 0.02 -8.74
N ASP A 120 -14.42 -1.13 -9.26
CA ASP A 120 -15.73 -1.70 -8.90
C ASP A 120 -15.81 -2.03 -7.39
N TYR A 121 -14.67 -2.47 -6.81
CA TYR A 121 -14.59 -2.65 -5.36
C TYR A 121 -14.84 -1.33 -4.62
N VAL A 122 -14.18 -0.24 -5.02
CA VAL A 122 -14.35 1.07 -4.33
C VAL A 122 -15.79 1.55 -4.45
N VAL A 123 -16.43 1.37 -5.60
CA VAL A 123 -17.84 1.73 -5.83
C VAL A 123 -18.76 0.88 -4.91
N LYS A 124 -18.55 -0.43 -4.83
CA LYS A 124 -19.35 -1.35 -3.98
C LYS A 124 -19.13 -1.12 -2.50
N GLU A 125 -17.88 -1.01 -2.05
CA GLU A 125 -17.53 -0.73 -0.66
C GLU A 125 -18.02 0.66 -0.26
N SER A 126 -17.96 1.61 -1.19
CA SER A 126 -18.39 2.99 -0.99
C SER A 126 -17.87 3.63 0.30
N PRO A 127 -16.55 3.59 0.57
CA PRO A 127 -15.97 4.20 1.76
C PRO A 127 -16.04 5.75 1.69
N ASP A 128 -16.03 6.42 2.83
CA ASP A 128 -15.91 7.88 2.87
C ASP A 128 -14.50 8.34 2.52
N ILE A 129 -13.50 7.52 2.89
CA ILE A 129 -12.09 7.69 2.52
C ILE A 129 -11.55 6.36 2.02
N PHE A 130 -10.91 6.37 0.84
CA PHE A 130 -10.20 5.23 0.30
C PHE A 130 -8.73 5.58 0.10
N LEU A 131 -7.84 4.71 0.58
CA LEU A 131 -6.40 4.81 0.40
C LEU A 131 -5.91 3.68 -0.51
N ALA A 132 -5.27 4.03 -1.61
CA ALA A 132 -4.53 3.10 -2.46
C ALA A 132 -3.02 3.26 -2.26
N GLN A 133 -2.34 2.18 -1.88
CA GLN A 133 -0.89 2.14 -1.79
C GLN A 133 -0.29 1.41 -3.00
N GLU A 134 0.99 1.66 -3.27
CA GLU A 134 1.71 1.16 -4.44
C GLU A 134 1.02 1.51 -5.77
N THR A 135 0.64 2.77 -5.93
CA THR A 135 -0.01 3.23 -7.17
C THR A 135 0.89 3.09 -8.40
N LYS A 136 2.21 3.27 -8.23
CA LYS A 136 3.24 3.12 -9.28
C LYS A 136 2.97 3.93 -10.55
N ILE A 137 2.30 5.09 -10.41
CA ILE A 137 1.95 6.00 -11.50
C ILE A 137 2.71 7.33 -11.40
N ASP A 138 2.72 8.08 -12.50
CA ASP A 138 3.03 9.51 -12.49
C ASP A 138 1.80 10.26 -11.96
N ALA A 139 1.98 11.01 -10.86
CA ALA A 139 0.89 11.78 -10.23
C ALA A 139 0.28 12.85 -11.14
N ASN A 140 1.03 13.31 -12.17
CA ASN A 140 0.56 14.30 -13.14
C ASN A 140 -0.21 13.67 -14.32
N LYS A 141 -0.18 12.32 -14.43
CA LYS A 141 -0.80 11.57 -15.52
C LYS A 141 -1.48 10.30 -15.01
N PRO A 142 -2.44 10.42 -14.06
CA PRO A 142 -3.19 9.26 -13.58
C PRO A 142 -4.00 8.67 -14.76
N PRO A 143 -4.26 7.35 -14.77
CA PRO A 143 -5.20 6.75 -15.70
C PRO A 143 -6.59 7.40 -15.55
N PRO A 144 -7.30 7.71 -16.65
CA PRO A 144 -8.64 8.29 -16.57
C PRO A 144 -9.63 7.46 -15.73
N GLU A 145 -9.51 6.13 -15.80
CA GLU A 145 -10.37 5.19 -15.07
C GLU A 145 -10.11 5.20 -13.55
N ALA A 146 -9.02 5.86 -13.10
CA ALA A 146 -8.76 6.08 -11.66
C ALA A 146 -9.53 7.27 -11.11
N ASP A 147 -10.21 8.06 -11.95
CA ASP A 147 -11.14 9.11 -11.52
C ASP A 147 -12.46 8.45 -11.15
N ILE A 148 -12.75 8.39 -9.86
CA ILE A 148 -13.94 7.74 -9.31
C ILE A 148 -14.96 8.82 -8.98
N GLU A 149 -16.13 8.75 -9.61
CA GLU A 149 -17.22 9.72 -9.41
C GLU A 149 -17.58 9.87 -7.93
N GLY A 150 -17.74 11.10 -7.49
CA GLY A 150 -18.09 11.44 -6.10
C GLY A 150 -16.88 11.51 -5.15
N TYR A 151 -15.65 11.32 -5.63
CA TYR A 151 -14.45 11.44 -4.81
C TYR A 151 -13.54 12.60 -5.23
N HIS A 152 -13.02 13.31 -4.25
CA HIS A 152 -11.85 14.16 -4.39
C HIS A 152 -10.60 13.30 -4.25
N VAL A 153 -9.69 13.35 -5.22
CA VAL A 153 -8.48 12.51 -5.19
C VAL A 153 -7.21 13.35 -5.07
N THR A 154 -6.27 12.85 -4.28
CA THR A 154 -4.90 13.36 -4.20
C THR A 154 -3.92 12.22 -4.41
N TYR A 155 -2.97 12.42 -5.31
CA TYR A 155 -1.87 11.49 -5.58
C TYR A 155 -0.56 12.02 -5.00
N ASN A 156 0.24 11.15 -4.41
CA ASN A 156 1.64 11.39 -4.10
C ASN A 156 2.46 10.26 -4.74
N ALA A 157 3.31 10.58 -5.71
CA ALA A 157 4.11 9.63 -6.45
C ALA A 157 5.58 9.75 -6.08
N ALA A 158 6.33 8.67 -6.21
CA ALA A 158 7.77 8.70 -6.10
C ALA A 158 8.40 9.44 -7.28
N GLU A 159 9.55 10.06 -7.07
CA GLU A 159 10.39 10.60 -8.15
C GLU A 159 10.82 9.49 -9.13
N LYS A 160 11.06 8.30 -8.61
CA LYS A 160 11.36 7.12 -9.41
C LYS A 160 10.10 6.57 -10.07
N ALA A 161 10.04 6.62 -11.39
CA ALA A 161 8.91 6.12 -12.17
C ALA A 161 8.59 4.63 -11.88
N GLY A 162 7.32 4.30 -11.75
CA GLY A 162 6.85 2.93 -11.55
C GLY A 162 7.15 2.35 -10.18
N TYR A 163 7.44 3.17 -9.18
CA TYR A 163 7.80 2.77 -7.84
C TYR A 163 6.90 3.42 -6.79
N SER A 164 6.55 2.69 -5.71
CA SER A 164 5.80 3.24 -4.57
C SER A 164 4.55 4.04 -4.97
N GLY A 165 4.30 5.15 -4.30
CA GLY A 165 3.18 6.05 -4.55
C GLY A 165 1.93 5.68 -3.77
N VAL A 166 1.21 6.70 -3.29
CA VAL A 166 -0.08 6.57 -2.60
C VAL A 166 -1.11 7.51 -3.22
N ALA A 167 -2.40 7.14 -3.11
CA ALA A 167 -3.52 8.00 -3.49
C ALA A 167 -4.60 7.95 -2.42
N VAL A 168 -5.11 9.11 -2.05
CA VAL A 168 -6.24 9.27 -1.12
C VAL A 168 -7.43 9.80 -1.89
N TYR A 169 -8.53 9.08 -1.83
CA TYR A 169 -9.84 9.45 -2.34
C TYR A 169 -10.74 9.77 -1.16
N SER A 170 -11.49 10.86 -1.18
CA SER A 170 -12.44 11.20 -0.12
C SER A 170 -13.72 11.79 -0.68
N LYS A 171 -14.89 11.38 -0.18
CA LYS A 171 -16.19 11.95 -0.56
C LYS A 171 -16.29 13.40 -0.11
N LYS A 172 -15.87 13.68 1.13
CA LYS A 172 -15.78 15.05 1.64
C LYS A 172 -14.44 15.64 1.28
N LYS A 173 -14.44 16.86 0.71
CA LYS A 173 -13.19 17.58 0.41
C LYS A 173 -12.44 17.89 1.71
N PRO A 174 -11.15 17.51 1.83
CA PRO A 174 -10.33 17.85 3.00
C PRO A 174 -10.15 19.37 3.12
N LEU A 175 -9.96 19.88 4.34
CA LEU A 175 -9.61 21.26 4.62
C LEU A 175 -8.23 21.61 4.06
N SER A 176 -7.29 20.69 4.22
CA SER A 176 -5.94 20.78 3.68
C SER A 176 -5.37 19.40 3.36
N VAL A 177 -4.38 19.34 2.48
CA VAL A 177 -3.67 18.10 2.15
C VAL A 177 -2.17 18.38 2.13
N THR A 178 -1.41 17.54 2.85
CA THR A 178 0.05 17.55 2.87
C THR A 178 0.58 16.26 2.27
N LYS A 179 1.60 16.35 1.40
CA LYS A 179 2.32 15.20 0.83
C LYS A 179 3.67 15.07 1.51
N GLY A 180 4.00 13.86 1.98
CA GLY A 180 5.22 13.61 2.74
C GLY A 180 5.13 14.07 4.20
N MET A 181 6.23 13.93 4.93
CA MET A 181 6.35 14.31 6.33
C MET A 181 7.28 15.51 6.58
N GLY A 182 7.81 16.11 5.51
CA GLY A 182 8.75 17.25 5.57
C GLY A 182 10.21 16.82 5.77
N VAL A 183 10.54 15.57 5.46
CA VAL A 183 11.90 15.03 5.46
C VAL A 183 12.27 14.64 4.03
N GLU A 184 13.16 15.41 3.39
CA GLU A 184 13.46 15.30 1.96
C GLU A 184 13.84 13.89 1.53
N GLU A 185 14.62 13.17 2.32
CA GLU A 185 15.04 11.80 2.03
C GLU A 185 13.83 10.85 1.93
N HIS A 186 12.83 11.04 2.79
CA HIS A 186 11.64 10.18 2.85
C HIS A 186 10.60 10.57 1.81
N ASP A 187 10.46 11.85 1.54
CA ASP A 187 9.37 12.39 0.72
C ASP A 187 9.52 12.09 -0.78
N LYS A 188 10.76 11.78 -1.24
CA LYS A 188 11.07 11.38 -2.63
C LYS A 188 10.41 10.07 -3.07
N GLU A 189 10.01 9.22 -2.13
CA GLU A 189 9.38 7.94 -2.44
C GLU A 189 7.84 8.00 -2.51
N GLY A 190 7.22 9.16 -2.26
CA GLY A 190 5.78 9.36 -2.44
C GLY A 190 4.90 8.46 -1.56
N ARG A 191 5.27 8.27 -0.28
CA ARG A 191 4.71 7.25 0.61
C ARG A 191 3.62 7.74 1.55
N LEU A 192 3.41 9.05 1.65
CA LEU A 192 2.57 9.64 2.70
C LEU A 192 1.68 10.74 2.13
N ILE A 193 0.40 10.69 2.48
CA ILE A 193 -0.56 11.79 2.32
C ILE A 193 -1.26 11.99 3.65
N THR A 194 -1.30 13.24 4.12
CA THR A 194 -2.11 13.67 5.26
C THR A 194 -3.24 14.55 4.77
N ALA A 195 -4.48 14.15 5.01
CA ALA A 195 -5.68 14.91 4.72
C ALA A 195 -6.30 15.42 6.03
N GLU A 196 -6.48 16.72 6.16
CA GLU A 196 -7.09 17.35 7.34
C GLU A 196 -8.61 17.44 7.17
N PHE A 197 -9.34 16.95 8.16
CA PHE A 197 -10.79 17.12 8.29
C PHE A 197 -11.12 17.95 9.53
N ASP A 198 -12.41 18.25 9.74
CA ASP A 198 -12.83 19.13 10.86
C ASP A 198 -12.40 18.58 12.22
N SER A 199 -12.56 17.28 12.46
CA SER A 199 -12.35 16.64 13.77
C SER A 199 -11.15 15.69 13.85
N PHE A 200 -10.45 15.42 12.73
CA PHE A 200 -9.33 14.49 12.70
C PHE A 200 -8.38 14.75 11.54
N TYR A 201 -7.16 14.20 11.61
CA TYR A 201 -6.27 13.99 10.48
C TYR A 201 -6.39 12.55 10.00
N PHE A 202 -6.57 12.37 8.70
CA PHE A 202 -6.37 11.10 8.03
C PHE A 202 -4.96 11.04 7.47
N VAL A 203 -4.19 10.01 7.84
CA VAL A 203 -2.83 9.77 7.36
C VAL A 203 -2.81 8.47 6.58
N GLY A 204 -2.67 8.59 5.27
CA GLY A 204 -2.53 7.46 4.36
C GLY A 204 -1.05 7.15 4.10
N VAL A 205 -0.60 5.93 4.39
CA VAL A 205 0.82 5.57 4.35
C VAL A 205 1.10 4.26 3.60
N TYR A 206 2.27 4.21 2.96
CA TYR A 206 2.94 3.01 2.49
C TYR A 206 4.36 2.98 3.07
N VAL A 207 4.52 2.32 4.20
CA VAL A 207 5.79 2.27 4.93
C VAL A 207 6.86 1.54 4.11
N PRO A 208 8.12 2.03 4.07
CA PRO A 208 9.17 1.38 3.28
C PRO A 208 9.47 -0.03 3.77
N ASN A 209 9.53 -0.98 2.83
CA ASN A 209 10.00 -2.33 3.10
C ASN A 209 11.51 -2.34 3.33
N SER A 210 11.99 -3.08 4.32
CA SER A 210 13.43 -3.20 4.63
C SER A 210 14.23 -3.97 3.59
N GLY A 211 13.58 -4.52 2.56
CA GLY A 211 14.20 -5.14 1.39
C GLY A 211 14.78 -6.53 1.66
N ARG A 212 14.99 -7.28 0.57
CA ARG A 212 15.53 -8.64 0.66
C ARG A 212 16.85 -8.63 1.44
N LYS A 213 17.02 -9.56 2.39
CA LYS A 213 18.16 -9.63 3.33
C LYS A 213 18.28 -8.42 4.25
N LEU A 214 17.19 -7.68 4.45
CA LEU A 214 17.11 -6.53 5.35
C LEU A 214 18.10 -5.38 5.00
N VAL A 215 18.45 -5.23 3.72
CA VAL A 215 19.47 -4.26 3.26
C VAL A 215 19.07 -2.79 3.49
N ARG A 216 17.79 -2.51 3.70
CA ARG A 216 17.28 -1.16 4.01
C ARG A 216 16.79 -1.05 5.46
N LEU A 217 17.16 -1.96 6.35
CA LEU A 217 16.62 -1.98 7.71
C LEU A 217 17.01 -0.72 8.50
N ASP A 218 18.24 -0.22 8.36
CA ASP A 218 18.69 1.02 9.03
C ASP A 218 17.89 2.25 8.53
N TYR A 219 17.62 2.32 7.23
CA TYR A 219 16.76 3.36 6.65
C TYR A 219 15.32 3.24 7.19
N ARG A 220 14.77 2.02 7.26
CA ARG A 220 13.44 1.76 7.78
C ARG A 220 13.31 2.20 9.25
N GLU A 221 14.29 1.91 10.08
CA GLU A 221 14.29 2.32 11.48
C GLU A 221 14.35 3.84 11.64
N GLN A 222 15.14 4.54 10.81
CA GLN A 222 15.17 6.00 10.82
C GLN A 222 13.84 6.58 10.34
N TRP A 223 13.25 5.98 9.30
CA TRP A 223 11.94 6.35 8.79
C TRP A 223 10.85 6.22 9.86
N ASP A 224 10.83 5.11 10.60
CA ASP A 224 9.86 4.86 11.67
C ASP A 224 9.98 5.93 12.79
N LYS A 225 11.19 6.32 13.17
CA LYS A 225 11.44 7.38 14.18
C LYS A 225 10.92 8.75 13.71
N ASP A 226 11.16 9.12 12.48
CA ASP A 226 10.74 10.41 11.94
C ASP A 226 9.22 10.43 11.68
N PHE A 227 8.67 9.30 11.25
CA PHE A 227 7.22 9.13 11.09
C PHE A 227 6.47 9.24 12.44
N LEU A 228 6.97 8.62 13.49
CA LEU A 228 6.41 8.75 14.84
C LEU A 228 6.40 10.21 15.30
N LYS A 229 7.51 10.95 15.13
CA LYS A 229 7.57 12.38 15.45
C LYS A 229 6.54 13.19 14.67
N TYR A 230 6.35 12.85 13.38
CA TYR A 230 5.36 13.49 12.52
C TYR A 230 3.94 13.25 13.03
N LEU A 231 3.57 12.01 13.32
CA LEU A 231 2.25 11.64 13.83
C LEU A 231 1.94 12.31 15.18
N LYS A 232 2.90 12.37 16.10
CA LYS A 232 2.74 13.07 17.39
C LYS A 232 2.42 14.56 17.21
N LYS A 233 3.09 15.25 16.29
CA LYS A 233 2.80 16.67 15.99
C LYS A 233 1.39 16.89 15.42
N LEU A 234 0.84 15.91 14.72
CA LEU A 234 -0.55 15.95 14.24
C LEU A 234 -1.51 15.72 15.40
N ASP A 235 -1.24 14.70 16.23
CA ASP A 235 -2.08 14.30 17.34
C ASP A 235 -2.19 15.39 18.44
N GLU A 236 -1.15 16.21 18.62
CA GLU A 236 -1.20 17.40 19.47
C GLU A 236 -2.29 18.41 19.06
N LYS A 237 -2.72 18.38 17.79
CA LYS A 237 -3.70 19.34 17.23
C LYS A 237 -5.09 18.73 17.11
N LYS A 238 -5.17 17.55 16.51
CA LYS A 238 -6.40 16.77 16.28
C LYS A 238 -6.06 15.29 16.30
N PRO A 239 -6.96 14.42 16.73
CA PRO A 239 -6.77 12.98 16.66
C PRO A 239 -6.42 12.50 15.24
N VAL A 240 -5.62 11.46 15.17
CA VAL A 240 -5.12 10.88 13.91
C VAL A 240 -5.79 9.53 13.66
N ILE A 241 -6.21 9.31 12.41
CA ILE A 241 -6.56 8.00 11.85
C ILE A 241 -5.51 7.68 10.79
N LEU A 242 -4.62 6.75 11.11
CA LEU A 242 -3.56 6.26 10.24
C LEU A 242 -4.01 4.95 9.59
N CYS A 243 -3.98 4.87 8.26
CA CYS A 243 -4.23 3.63 7.55
C CYS A 243 -3.13 3.34 6.53
N GLY A 244 -2.88 2.06 6.29
CA GLY A 244 -2.03 1.62 5.18
C GLY A 244 -1.23 0.36 5.44
N ASP A 245 -0.38 0.04 4.47
CA ASP A 245 0.59 -1.03 4.55
C ASP A 245 1.79 -0.57 5.39
N MET A 246 1.88 -1.10 6.60
CA MET A 246 2.95 -0.80 7.55
C MET A 246 4.22 -1.63 7.30
N ASN A 247 4.16 -2.56 6.35
CA ASN A 247 5.28 -3.47 6.04
C ASN A 247 5.89 -4.12 7.29
N VAL A 248 5.04 -4.48 8.25
CA VAL A 248 5.43 -5.20 9.48
C VAL A 248 4.28 -6.05 9.98
N ALA A 249 4.53 -7.31 10.31
CA ALA A 249 3.67 -8.11 11.17
C ALA A 249 4.13 -7.85 12.62
N HIS A 250 3.27 -7.23 13.44
CA HIS A 250 3.68 -6.78 14.76
C HIS A 250 3.97 -7.94 15.71
N GLU A 251 3.01 -8.84 15.87
CA GLU A 251 3.11 -9.96 16.80
C GLU A 251 3.20 -11.32 16.07
N GLU A 252 3.57 -12.36 16.79
CA GLU A 252 3.64 -13.72 16.21
C GLU A 252 2.29 -14.22 15.68
N ILE A 253 1.18 -13.72 16.24
CA ILE A 253 -0.18 -14.02 15.78
C ILE A 253 -0.49 -13.37 14.43
N ASP A 254 0.30 -12.37 13.99
CA ASP A 254 0.07 -11.60 12.76
C ASP A 254 0.67 -12.25 11.51
N LEU A 255 1.31 -13.41 11.64
CA LEU A 255 1.79 -14.17 10.48
C LEU A 255 1.76 -15.68 10.74
N LYS A 256 1.65 -16.46 9.65
CA LYS A 256 1.49 -17.93 9.74
C LYS A 256 2.74 -18.65 10.26
N ASN A 257 3.93 -18.20 9.90
CA ASN A 257 5.19 -18.90 10.19
C ASN A 257 6.22 -18.00 10.90
N PRO A 258 5.97 -17.56 12.17
CA PRO A 258 6.83 -16.56 12.82
C PRO A 258 8.28 -17.05 13.01
N LYS A 259 8.48 -18.28 13.52
CA LYS A 259 9.81 -18.81 13.84
C LYS A 259 10.78 -18.86 12.64
N SER A 260 10.27 -19.15 11.45
CA SER A 260 11.11 -19.23 10.24
C SER A 260 11.43 -17.86 9.64
N ASN A 261 10.63 -16.83 9.94
CA ASN A 261 10.73 -15.50 9.35
C ASN A 261 11.45 -14.47 10.24
N ARG A 262 11.45 -14.65 11.57
CA ARG A 262 12.03 -13.70 12.53
C ARG A 262 13.49 -13.36 12.19
N ASN A 263 13.80 -12.08 12.03
CA ASN A 263 15.12 -11.53 11.68
C ASN A 263 15.72 -12.04 10.35
N LYS A 264 14.88 -12.61 9.46
CA LYS A 264 15.30 -13.14 8.15
C LYS A 264 14.51 -12.51 7.01
N THR A 265 13.21 -12.33 7.22
CA THR A 265 12.28 -11.83 6.21
C THR A 265 11.89 -10.39 6.53
N PRO A 266 11.90 -9.48 5.54
CA PRO A 266 11.38 -8.12 5.71
C PRO A 266 9.97 -8.13 6.27
N GLY A 267 9.69 -7.21 7.19
CA GLY A 267 8.40 -7.13 7.88
C GLY A 267 8.29 -7.99 9.15
N PHE A 268 9.34 -8.75 9.52
CA PHE A 268 9.34 -9.50 10.79
C PHE A 268 10.73 -9.55 11.45
N SER A 269 11.47 -8.47 11.37
CA SER A 269 12.65 -8.28 12.23
C SER A 269 12.25 -7.68 13.57
N ASP A 270 13.04 -7.93 14.60
CA ASP A 270 12.80 -7.36 15.92
C ASP A 270 12.79 -5.83 15.89
N ARG A 271 13.67 -5.21 15.07
CA ARG A 271 13.75 -3.75 14.90
C ARG A 271 12.51 -3.15 14.25
N GLU A 272 11.94 -3.80 13.21
CA GLU A 272 10.68 -3.36 12.60
C GLU A 272 9.51 -3.48 13.57
N ARG A 273 9.43 -4.57 14.32
CA ARG A 273 8.40 -4.82 15.34
C ARG A 273 8.51 -3.82 16.50
N GLU A 274 9.73 -3.54 16.97
CA GLU A 274 10.01 -2.52 17.99
C GLU A 274 9.59 -1.12 17.53
N GLY A 275 9.86 -0.77 16.25
CA GLY A 275 9.40 0.48 15.66
C GLY A 275 7.89 0.64 15.72
N PHE A 276 7.14 -0.45 15.44
CA PHE A 276 5.67 -0.44 15.55
C PHE A 276 5.20 -0.44 17.03
N SER A 277 5.87 -1.15 17.92
CA SER A 277 5.59 -1.09 19.36
C SER A 277 5.77 0.33 19.90
N ASN A 278 6.86 1.01 19.53
CA ASN A 278 7.10 2.41 19.90
C ASN A 278 5.98 3.36 19.44
N LEU A 279 5.40 3.09 18.25
CA LEU A 279 4.24 3.85 17.76
C LEU A 279 3.04 3.65 18.70
N LEU A 280 2.75 2.41 19.10
CA LEU A 280 1.61 2.12 19.98
C LEU A 280 1.81 2.67 21.39
N ASP A 281 3.03 2.58 21.93
CA ASP A 281 3.38 3.06 23.26
C ASP A 281 3.24 4.60 23.41
N GLU A 282 3.33 5.32 22.29
CA GLU A 282 3.18 6.78 22.23
C GLU A 282 1.72 7.25 22.07
N GLY A 283 0.75 6.40 22.36
CA GLY A 283 -0.65 6.77 22.45
C GLY A 283 -1.49 6.44 21.19
N PHE A 284 -0.97 5.59 20.34
CA PHE A 284 -1.70 5.07 19.17
C PHE A 284 -2.18 3.64 19.42
N VAL A 285 -3.29 3.25 18.80
CA VAL A 285 -3.94 1.95 19.03
C VAL A 285 -4.20 1.24 17.69
N ASP A 286 -3.72 0.00 17.56
CA ASP A 286 -4.11 -0.91 16.48
C ASP A 286 -5.58 -1.28 16.64
N SER A 287 -6.44 -0.74 15.79
CA SER A 287 -7.88 -0.92 15.89
C SER A 287 -8.32 -2.37 15.74
N PHE A 288 -7.60 -3.18 14.91
CA PHE A 288 -7.94 -4.58 14.76
C PHE A 288 -7.61 -5.38 16.02
N ARG A 289 -6.43 -5.23 16.59
CA ARG A 289 -6.03 -5.94 17.82
C ARG A 289 -6.77 -5.44 19.05
N HIS A 290 -7.19 -4.18 19.07
CA HIS A 290 -8.08 -3.67 20.12
C HIS A 290 -9.45 -4.38 20.08
N LEU A 291 -10.06 -4.50 18.91
CA LEU A 291 -11.39 -5.12 18.74
C LEU A 291 -11.34 -6.66 18.75
N TYR A 292 -10.25 -7.25 18.30
CA TYR A 292 -10.09 -8.70 18.12
C TYR A 292 -8.72 -9.19 18.60
N PRO A 293 -8.41 -9.10 19.92
CA PRO A 293 -7.07 -9.36 20.45
C PRO A 293 -6.56 -10.76 20.12
N ASP A 294 -7.43 -11.77 20.18
CA ASP A 294 -7.05 -13.18 20.07
C ASP A 294 -7.36 -13.79 18.68
N ARG A 295 -7.83 -12.98 17.71
CA ARG A 295 -8.21 -13.50 16.40
C ARG A 295 -7.00 -13.96 15.60
N LYS A 296 -6.86 -15.28 15.45
CA LYS A 296 -5.81 -15.92 14.66
C LYS A 296 -6.16 -15.97 13.19
N ASP A 297 -5.14 -16.26 12.36
CA ASP A 297 -5.28 -16.49 10.92
C ASP A 297 -5.99 -15.32 10.17
N ALA A 298 -5.87 -14.12 10.71
CA ALA A 298 -6.38 -12.88 10.15
C ALA A 298 -5.22 -12.15 9.45
N TYR A 299 -5.18 -12.28 8.14
CA TYR A 299 -4.10 -11.76 7.31
C TYR A 299 -4.64 -10.83 6.24
N SER A 300 -3.80 -9.89 5.80
CA SER A 300 -4.11 -8.94 4.74
C SER A 300 -3.22 -9.12 3.50
N PHE A 301 -2.12 -9.88 3.61
CA PHE A 301 -1.15 -10.14 2.55
C PHE A 301 -0.85 -11.62 2.40
N TRP A 302 -0.71 -12.08 1.14
CA TRP A 302 -0.28 -13.44 0.77
C TRP A 302 0.58 -13.40 -0.48
N THR A 303 1.82 -13.91 -0.39
CA THR A 303 2.63 -14.04 -1.60
C THR A 303 1.93 -14.88 -2.68
N TYR A 304 2.10 -14.48 -3.94
CA TYR A 304 1.56 -15.26 -5.09
C TYR A 304 2.19 -16.65 -5.22
N MET A 305 3.40 -16.86 -4.66
CA MET A 305 4.06 -18.15 -4.73
C MET A 305 3.37 -19.20 -3.85
N GLY A 306 3.28 -20.44 -4.34
CA GLY A 306 2.83 -21.57 -3.55
C GLY A 306 1.35 -21.58 -3.20
N ASN A 307 0.51 -20.81 -3.90
CA ASN A 307 -0.92 -20.67 -3.64
C ASN A 307 -1.23 -20.33 -2.17
N CYS A 308 -0.44 -19.39 -1.61
CA CYS A 308 -0.47 -19.04 -0.19
C CYS A 308 -1.82 -18.49 0.26
N ARG A 309 -2.53 -17.71 -0.60
CA ARG A 309 -3.83 -17.15 -0.24
C ARG A 309 -4.90 -18.22 -0.04
N ALA A 310 -5.00 -19.19 -0.93
CA ALA A 310 -5.94 -20.30 -0.78
C ALA A 310 -5.67 -21.18 0.46
N LYS A 311 -4.41 -21.27 0.89
CA LYS A 311 -3.97 -22.00 2.10
C LYS A 311 -4.01 -21.14 3.36
N ASN A 312 -4.36 -19.88 3.23
CA ASN A 312 -4.25 -18.86 4.28
C ASN A 312 -2.88 -18.84 4.98
N VAL A 313 -1.80 -18.92 4.19
CA VAL A 313 -0.42 -18.74 4.67
C VAL A 313 -0.04 -17.29 4.41
N GLY A 314 -0.46 -16.41 5.30
CA GLY A 314 -0.42 -14.96 5.11
C GLY A 314 0.22 -14.21 6.27
N TRP A 315 0.20 -12.88 6.11
CA TRP A 315 0.71 -11.88 7.04
C TRP A 315 -0.31 -10.74 7.17
N ARG A 316 -0.45 -10.18 8.34
CA ARG A 316 -1.17 -8.92 8.55
C ARG A 316 -0.16 -7.77 8.46
N LEU A 317 -0.17 -7.08 7.34
CA LEU A 317 0.73 -5.96 7.03
C LEU A 317 0.00 -4.63 6.91
N ASP A 318 -1.31 -4.69 6.67
CA ASP A 318 -2.17 -3.52 6.50
C ASP A 318 -2.91 -3.24 7.81
N TYR A 319 -2.89 -1.99 8.24
CA TYR A 319 -3.39 -1.57 9.55
C TYR A 319 -4.27 -0.32 9.43
N ALA A 320 -5.22 -0.20 10.36
CA ALA A 320 -5.80 1.06 10.77
C ALA A 320 -5.41 1.30 12.23
N VAL A 321 -4.62 2.34 12.45
CA VAL A 321 -4.12 2.74 13.77
C VAL A 321 -4.75 4.09 14.11
N VAL A 322 -5.28 4.24 15.31
CA VAL A 322 -5.97 5.46 15.71
C VAL A 322 -5.35 6.06 16.96
N SER A 323 -5.42 7.38 17.10
CA SER A 323 -5.13 8.05 18.37
C SER A 323 -5.98 7.46 19.49
N LYS A 324 -5.44 7.30 20.68
CA LYS A 324 -6.17 6.76 21.85
C LYS A 324 -7.50 7.46 22.12
N ALA A 325 -7.60 8.76 21.82
CA ALA A 325 -8.82 9.53 21.95
C ALA A 325 -9.98 9.04 21.05
N LEU A 326 -9.69 8.31 19.95
CA LEU A 326 -10.68 7.76 19.04
C LEU A 326 -11.11 6.33 19.35
N VAL A 327 -10.47 5.66 20.31
CA VAL A 327 -10.81 4.27 20.67
C VAL A 327 -12.28 4.09 21.00
N PRO A 328 -12.92 4.96 21.83
CA PRO A 328 -14.34 4.82 22.14
C PRO A 328 -15.28 4.98 20.93
N LYS A 329 -14.77 5.51 19.81
CA LYS A 329 -15.49 5.73 18.55
C LYS A 329 -15.35 4.57 17.56
N LEU A 330 -14.48 3.60 17.83
CA LEU A 330 -14.33 2.41 16.99
C LEU A 330 -15.60 1.56 17.05
N CYS A 331 -16.13 1.21 15.88
CA CYS A 331 -17.27 0.29 15.75
C CYS A 331 -16.81 -1.08 15.28
N ASP A 332 -16.01 -1.14 14.20
CA ASP A 332 -15.55 -2.40 13.62
C ASP A 332 -14.27 -2.23 12.82
N HIS A 333 -13.60 -3.36 12.55
CA HIS A 333 -12.50 -3.47 11.60
C HIS A 333 -12.65 -4.77 10.81
N ALA A 334 -12.77 -4.68 9.49
CA ALA A 334 -12.93 -5.80 8.59
C ALA A 334 -11.74 -5.95 7.64
N MET A 335 -11.47 -7.19 7.23
CA MET A 335 -10.54 -7.53 6.16
C MET A 335 -11.33 -8.18 5.02
N ARG A 336 -11.26 -7.64 3.81
CA ARG A 336 -11.98 -8.12 2.63
C ARG A 336 -11.19 -9.24 1.95
N THR A 337 -11.06 -10.37 2.64
CA THR A 337 -10.19 -11.47 2.20
C THR A 337 -10.65 -12.13 0.89
N GLN A 338 -11.93 -11.96 0.50
CA GLN A 338 -12.48 -12.45 -0.76
C GLN A 338 -12.34 -11.46 -1.91
N THR A 339 -11.86 -10.25 -1.67
CA THR A 339 -11.57 -9.25 -2.71
C THR A 339 -10.20 -9.53 -3.32
N PHE A 340 -10.19 -9.89 -4.61
CA PHE A 340 -8.97 -10.21 -5.37
C PHE A 340 -8.56 -9.03 -6.25
N GLY A 341 -7.30 -9.05 -6.72
CA GLY A 341 -6.75 -8.00 -7.58
C GLY A 341 -5.31 -7.63 -7.22
N SER A 342 -4.91 -7.87 -5.97
CA SER A 342 -3.58 -7.68 -5.43
C SER A 342 -3.16 -8.89 -4.60
N ASP A 343 -1.90 -8.97 -4.19
CA ASP A 343 -1.39 -9.86 -3.15
C ASP A 343 -1.79 -9.42 -1.74
N HIS A 344 -2.33 -8.22 -1.61
CA HIS A 344 -3.05 -7.76 -0.42
C HIS A 344 -4.57 -7.85 -0.61
N CYS A 345 -5.32 -7.85 0.49
CA CYS A 345 -6.75 -7.57 0.49
C CYS A 345 -7.02 -6.19 1.12
N PRO A 346 -8.17 -5.57 0.81
CA PRO A 346 -8.56 -4.34 1.49
C PRO A 346 -8.81 -4.56 2.98
N ILE A 347 -8.45 -3.56 3.79
CA ILE A 347 -8.95 -3.40 5.16
C ILE A 347 -9.98 -2.29 5.20
N VAL A 348 -10.92 -2.39 6.14
CA VAL A 348 -11.98 -1.40 6.35
C VAL A 348 -12.13 -1.14 7.85
N VAL A 349 -12.10 0.12 8.25
CA VAL A 349 -12.39 0.54 9.63
C VAL A 349 -13.64 1.41 9.68
N TYR A 350 -14.46 1.21 10.68
CA TYR A 350 -15.73 1.89 10.93
C TYR A 350 -15.66 2.67 12.23
N LEU A 351 -16.00 3.97 12.18
CA LEU A 351 -15.96 4.86 13.34
C LEU A 351 -17.29 5.66 13.45
N ALA A 352 -17.68 5.96 14.69
CA ALA A 352 -18.74 6.91 15.03
C ALA A 352 -18.10 8.26 15.40
N MET A 353 -17.98 9.16 14.42
CA MET A 353 -17.22 10.42 14.52
C MET A 353 -18.13 11.61 14.86
#